data_fa7070c98b677a2e876535df486ec01c
#
_entry.id   fa7070c98b677a2e876535df486ec01c
#
_cell.length_a   1.000
_cell.length_b   1.000
_cell.length_c   1.000
_cell.angle_alpha   90.00
_cell.angle_beta   90.00
_cell.angle_gamma   90.00
#
_symmetry.space_group_name_H-M   'P 1'
#
loop_
_entity.id
_entity.type
_entity.pdbx_description
1 polymer ?
#
loop_
_entity_poly.entity_id
_entity_poly.type
_entity_poly.pdbx_seq_one_letter_code
_entity_poly.pdbx_strand_id
1 'polypeptide(L)'
;TSKLVMVYFLAWYLNALGDRIKKLHWFVLTFILTGIPILLILKQPDLGSAIVFVGILFLMLFWSGVKPSLLFMLASPGLSLLLAFNTWTWGLWMILLAVLLFVWRPYVVEGVFLYVVNSVMGALAIPLWQRLAPYQQNRLLTFLNPEIDPRAAGYHAIQSRVAIGSGGWFGNGFADGPQKRLAFLPAQHTDFIFSVVGEELGFVGVLLALVL
;
A
#
# COMPACT_ATOMS: atom_id res chain seq x y z
N THR A 1 -2.90 2.89 16.01
CA THR A 1 -3.41 1.83 16.95
C THR A 1 -4.29 0.81 16.21
N SER A 2 -5.28 1.22 15.39
CA SER A 2 -6.18 0.29 14.68
C SER A 2 -5.45 -0.73 13.78
N LYS A 3 -4.37 -0.32 13.14
CA LYS A 3 -3.53 -1.22 12.29
C LYS A 3 -2.94 -2.39 13.10
N LEU A 4 -2.43 -2.12 14.31
CA LEU A 4 -1.88 -3.16 15.20
C LEU A 4 -2.98 -4.10 15.69
N VAL A 5 -4.14 -3.56 16.09
CA VAL A 5 -5.29 -4.39 16.50
C VAL A 5 -5.70 -5.34 15.38
N MET A 6 -5.72 -4.85 14.12
CA MET A 6 -6.05 -5.68 12.97
C MET A 6 -5.04 -6.81 12.74
N VAL A 7 -3.73 -6.55 12.90
CA VAL A 7 -2.69 -7.57 12.80
C VAL A 7 -2.90 -8.65 13.86
N TYR A 8 -3.09 -8.26 15.13
CA TYR A 8 -3.34 -9.22 16.22
C TYR A 8 -4.62 -10.02 16.03
N PHE A 9 -5.70 -9.35 15.62
CA PHE A 9 -6.98 -10.02 15.35
C PHE A 9 -6.83 -11.05 14.24
N LEU A 10 -6.23 -10.69 13.10
CA LEU A 10 -6.03 -11.62 11.99
C LEU A 10 -5.06 -12.74 12.35
N ALA A 11 -4.00 -12.47 13.11
CA ALA A 11 -3.08 -13.50 13.56
C ALA A 11 -3.78 -14.54 14.43
N TRP A 12 -4.57 -14.09 15.41
CA TRP A 12 -5.37 -14.97 16.26
C TRP A 12 -6.40 -15.75 15.46
N TYR A 13 -7.17 -15.07 14.61
CA TYR A 13 -8.24 -15.64 13.80
C TYR A 13 -7.71 -16.69 12.81
N LEU A 14 -6.67 -16.36 12.05
CA LEU A 14 -6.09 -17.28 11.06
C LEU A 14 -5.39 -18.47 11.74
N ASN A 15 -4.76 -18.27 12.88
CA ASN A 15 -4.18 -19.35 13.68
C ASN A 15 -5.27 -20.30 14.19
N ALA A 16 -6.41 -19.79 14.68
CA ALA A 16 -7.55 -20.59 15.12
C ALA A 16 -8.20 -21.39 13.97
N LEU A 17 -8.17 -20.84 12.74
CA LEU A 17 -8.69 -21.55 11.57
C LEU A 17 -7.74 -22.65 11.08
N GLY A 18 -6.44 -22.46 11.14
CA GLY A 18 -5.42 -23.37 10.60
C GLY A 18 -5.74 -23.72 9.13
N ASP A 19 -5.74 -25.01 8.79
CA ASP A 19 -6.02 -25.48 7.42
C ASP A 19 -7.43 -25.19 6.91
N ARG A 20 -8.36 -24.81 7.78
CA ARG A 20 -9.76 -24.48 7.38
C ARG A 20 -9.82 -23.24 6.49
N ILE A 21 -8.82 -22.35 6.54
CA ILE A 21 -8.74 -21.17 5.68
C ILE A 21 -8.75 -21.51 4.18
N LYS A 22 -8.32 -22.71 3.81
CA LYS A 22 -8.34 -23.23 2.43
C LYS A 22 -9.75 -23.50 1.91
N LYS A 23 -10.77 -23.59 2.79
CA LYS A 23 -12.17 -23.74 2.40
C LYS A 23 -12.76 -22.37 2.05
N LEU A 24 -13.48 -22.32 0.92
CA LEU A 24 -13.99 -21.06 0.33
C LEU A 24 -14.77 -20.20 1.33
N HIS A 25 -15.65 -20.78 2.15
CA HIS A 25 -16.49 -20.02 3.07
C HIS A 25 -15.69 -19.32 4.17
N TRP A 26 -14.62 -19.94 4.72
CA TRP A 26 -13.74 -19.33 5.70
C TRP A 26 -12.87 -18.26 5.06
N PHE A 27 -12.41 -18.50 3.84
CA PHE A 27 -11.67 -17.52 3.06
C PHE A 27 -12.50 -16.26 2.80
N VAL A 28 -13.73 -16.42 2.30
CA VAL A 28 -14.66 -15.30 2.07
C VAL A 28 -14.99 -14.57 3.38
N LEU A 29 -15.21 -15.32 4.48
CA LEU A 29 -15.46 -14.70 5.78
C LEU A 29 -14.30 -13.83 6.25
N THR A 30 -13.05 -14.23 6.01
CA THR A 30 -11.86 -13.39 6.32
C THR A 30 -11.91 -12.06 5.57
N PHE A 31 -12.29 -12.08 4.29
CA PHE A 31 -12.46 -10.84 3.50
C PHE A 31 -13.60 -9.97 4.01
N ILE A 32 -14.72 -10.55 4.42
CA ILE A 32 -15.85 -9.81 5.00
C ILE A 32 -15.42 -9.14 6.31
N LEU A 33 -14.80 -9.88 7.22
CA LEU A 33 -14.35 -9.37 8.51
C LEU A 33 -13.32 -8.24 8.37
N THR A 34 -12.42 -8.35 7.41
CA THR A 34 -11.42 -7.30 7.12
C THR A 34 -12.02 -6.16 6.31
N GLY A 35 -12.97 -6.46 5.44
CA GLY A 35 -13.65 -5.50 4.57
C GLY A 35 -14.47 -4.47 5.34
N ILE A 36 -15.09 -4.86 6.48
CA ILE A 36 -15.87 -3.95 7.31
C ILE A 36 -15.03 -2.74 7.79
N PRO A 37 -13.88 -2.92 8.47
CA PRO A 37 -13.05 -1.78 8.84
C PRO A 37 -12.51 -1.01 7.63
N ILE A 38 -12.15 -1.67 6.54
CA ILE A 38 -11.70 -1.00 5.31
C ILE A 38 -12.79 -0.08 4.76
N LEU A 39 -14.04 -0.55 4.68
CA LEU A 39 -15.18 0.26 4.21
C LEU A 39 -15.45 1.45 5.12
N LEU A 40 -15.31 1.28 6.45
CA LEU A 40 -15.46 2.39 7.40
C LEU A 40 -14.36 3.45 7.21
N ILE A 41 -13.11 3.03 6.97
CA ILE A 41 -11.98 3.91 6.71
C ILE A 41 -12.17 4.66 5.38
N LEU A 42 -12.66 3.98 4.34
CA LEU A 42 -12.96 4.61 3.05
C LEU A 42 -14.06 5.67 3.16
N LYS A 43 -15.03 5.51 4.08
CA LYS A 43 -16.02 6.55 4.38
C LYS A 43 -15.40 7.79 5.06
N GLN A 44 -14.25 7.65 5.74
CA GLN A 44 -13.49 8.77 6.32
C GLN A 44 -12.51 9.41 5.32
N PRO A 45 -12.68 9.21 4.05
CA PRO A 45 -11.82 9.33 2.88
C PRO A 45 -10.30 9.17 3.16
N ASP A 46 -9.90 8.20 3.96
CA ASP A 46 -8.49 7.88 4.24
C ASP A 46 -8.02 6.67 3.40
N LEU A 47 -7.68 6.95 2.14
CA LEU A 47 -7.17 5.94 1.21
C LEU A 47 -5.84 5.32 1.69
N GLY A 48 -4.98 6.10 2.34
CA GLY A 48 -3.68 5.62 2.81
C GLY A 48 -3.81 4.52 3.86
N SER A 49 -4.67 4.72 4.85
CA SER A 49 -4.94 3.67 5.85
C SER A 49 -5.65 2.46 5.23
N ALA A 50 -6.58 2.65 4.31
CA ALA A 50 -7.27 1.54 3.65
C ALA A 50 -6.29 0.62 2.89
N ILE A 51 -5.32 1.18 2.14
CA ILE A 51 -4.29 0.42 1.44
C ILE A 51 -3.44 -0.40 2.41
N VAL A 52 -3.07 0.17 3.57
CA VAL A 52 -2.31 -0.56 4.60
C VAL A 52 -3.10 -1.76 5.14
N PHE A 53 -4.41 -1.62 5.37
CA PHE A 53 -5.26 -2.74 5.81
C PHE A 53 -5.35 -3.85 4.76
N VAL A 54 -5.44 -3.49 3.48
CA VAL A 54 -5.36 -4.46 2.38
C VAL A 54 -4.01 -5.17 2.38
N GLY A 55 -2.90 -4.44 2.53
CA GLY A 55 -1.56 -5.02 2.62
C GLY A 55 -1.42 -6.00 3.79
N ILE A 56 -1.91 -5.62 4.98
CA ILE A 56 -1.95 -6.50 6.17
C ILE A 56 -2.71 -7.80 5.85
N LEU A 57 -3.91 -7.70 5.26
CA LEU A 57 -4.71 -8.87 4.89
C LEU A 57 -3.95 -9.82 3.97
N PHE A 58 -3.35 -9.31 2.90
CA PHE A 58 -2.61 -10.14 1.93
C PHE A 58 -1.39 -10.81 2.56
N LEU A 59 -0.61 -10.09 3.36
CA LEU A 59 0.54 -10.63 4.06
C LEU A 59 0.14 -11.72 5.06
N MET A 60 -0.92 -11.48 5.84
CA MET A 60 -1.40 -12.46 6.82
C MET A 60 -1.96 -13.72 6.15
N LEU A 61 -2.67 -13.59 5.03
CA LEU A 61 -3.13 -14.73 4.23
C LEU A 61 -1.95 -15.53 3.63
N PHE A 62 -0.91 -14.85 3.17
CA PHE A 62 0.31 -15.49 2.69
C PHE A 62 0.96 -16.33 3.80
N TRP A 63 1.14 -15.77 4.98
CA TRP A 63 1.70 -16.49 6.13
C TRP A 63 0.79 -17.62 6.64
N SER A 64 -0.52 -17.54 6.46
CA SER A 64 -1.46 -18.61 6.82
C SER A 64 -1.43 -19.82 5.88
N GLY A 65 -0.58 -19.81 4.83
CA GLY A 65 -0.41 -20.91 3.89
C GLY A 65 -1.42 -20.93 2.73
N VAL A 66 -2.08 -19.80 2.45
CA VAL A 66 -2.86 -19.62 1.23
C VAL A 66 -1.92 -19.62 0.02
N LYS A 67 -2.29 -20.33 -1.04
CA LYS A 67 -1.45 -20.45 -2.25
C LYS A 67 -1.11 -19.07 -2.82
N PRO A 68 0.19 -18.75 -3.07
CA PRO A 68 0.60 -17.46 -3.64
C PRO A 68 -0.08 -17.14 -4.97
N SER A 69 -0.35 -18.15 -5.80
CA SER A 69 -1.07 -17.97 -7.07
C SER A 69 -2.48 -17.42 -6.86
N LEU A 70 -3.20 -17.89 -5.84
CA LEU A 70 -4.55 -17.40 -5.52
C LEU A 70 -4.50 -15.96 -5.00
N LEU A 71 -3.52 -15.62 -4.16
CA LEU A 71 -3.32 -14.25 -3.69
C LEU A 71 -2.98 -13.30 -4.84
N PHE A 72 -2.11 -13.74 -5.76
CA PHE A 72 -1.79 -12.97 -6.95
C PHE A 72 -3.01 -12.74 -7.85
N MET A 73 -3.79 -13.80 -8.12
CA MET A 73 -5.04 -13.69 -8.88
C MET A 73 -6.02 -12.71 -8.24
N LEU A 74 -6.11 -12.70 -6.90
CA LEU A 74 -6.98 -11.81 -6.17
C LEU A 74 -6.49 -10.35 -6.17
N ALA A 75 -5.16 -10.13 -6.20
CA ALA A 75 -4.57 -8.80 -6.32
C ALA A 75 -4.60 -8.26 -7.75
N SER A 76 -4.71 -9.14 -8.75
CA SER A 76 -4.60 -8.81 -10.17
C SER A 76 -5.57 -7.74 -10.65
N PRO A 77 -6.86 -7.65 -10.20
CA PRO A 77 -7.76 -6.58 -10.62
C PRO A 77 -7.29 -5.20 -10.13
N GLY A 78 -6.70 -5.13 -8.93
CA GLY A 78 -6.09 -3.90 -8.42
C GLY A 78 -4.89 -3.45 -9.26
N LEU A 79 -4.04 -4.41 -9.66
CA LEU A 79 -2.92 -4.13 -10.56
C LEU A 79 -3.42 -3.69 -11.96
N SER A 80 -4.48 -4.32 -12.48
CA SER A 80 -5.09 -3.92 -13.75
C SER A 80 -5.58 -2.47 -13.70
N LEU A 81 -6.22 -2.07 -12.60
CA LEU A 81 -6.69 -0.69 -12.39
C LEU A 81 -5.53 0.30 -12.38
N LEU A 82 -4.42 -0.01 -11.69
CA LEU A 82 -3.24 0.86 -11.62
C LEU A 82 -2.52 0.98 -12.96
N LEU A 83 -2.42 -0.11 -13.72
CA LEU A 83 -1.70 -0.13 -15.00
C LEU A 83 -2.53 0.44 -16.15
N ALA A 84 -3.85 0.56 -16.01
CA ALA A 84 -4.77 1.01 -17.05
C ALA A 84 -4.68 2.52 -17.38
N PHE A 85 -3.94 3.30 -16.58
CA PHE A 85 -3.65 4.71 -16.93
C PHE A 85 -2.76 4.86 -18.17
N ASN A 86 -2.04 3.80 -18.54
CA ASN A 86 -1.28 3.77 -19.80
C ASN A 86 -1.68 2.51 -20.59
N THR A 87 -2.15 2.70 -21.81
CA THR A 87 -2.67 1.64 -22.67
C THR A 87 -1.60 0.55 -22.95
N TRP A 88 -0.33 0.92 -23.11
CA TRP A 88 0.74 -0.02 -23.36
C TRP A 88 1.03 -0.90 -22.14
N THR A 89 1.13 -0.31 -20.95
CA THR A 89 1.39 -1.06 -19.71
C THR A 89 0.22 -1.98 -19.38
N TRP A 90 -1.00 -1.52 -19.60
CA TRP A 90 -2.20 -2.35 -19.42
C TRP A 90 -2.28 -3.49 -20.44
N GLY A 91 -1.97 -3.23 -21.71
CA GLY A 91 -1.92 -4.27 -22.73
C GLY A 91 -0.90 -5.36 -22.41
N LEU A 92 0.33 -4.98 -22.02
CA LEU A 92 1.36 -5.92 -21.57
C LEU A 92 0.91 -6.72 -20.34
N TRP A 93 0.24 -6.08 -19.38
CA TRP A 93 -0.33 -6.74 -18.21
C TRP A 93 -1.36 -7.78 -18.60
N MET A 94 -2.29 -7.46 -19.50
CA MET A 94 -3.33 -8.40 -19.96
C MET A 94 -2.74 -9.61 -20.68
N ILE A 95 -1.70 -9.42 -21.46
CA ILE A 95 -0.94 -10.51 -22.10
C ILE A 95 -0.26 -11.37 -21.03
N LEU A 96 0.45 -10.75 -20.07
CA LEU A 96 1.10 -11.46 -18.98
C LEU A 96 0.09 -12.27 -18.15
N LEU A 97 -1.05 -11.67 -17.82
CA LEU A 97 -2.13 -12.33 -17.09
C LEU A 97 -2.66 -13.56 -17.87
N ALA A 98 -2.88 -13.45 -19.18
CA ALA A 98 -3.30 -14.56 -20.02
C ALA A 98 -2.28 -15.70 -19.98
N VAL A 99 -0.98 -15.39 -20.08
CA VAL A 99 0.11 -16.38 -19.97
C VAL A 99 0.13 -17.05 -18.61
N LEU A 100 -0.01 -16.28 -17.51
CA LEU A 100 -0.03 -16.81 -16.16
C LEU A 100 -1.25 -17.71 -15.92
N LEU A 101 -2.43 -17.34 -16.41
CA LEU A 101 -3.63 -18.17 -16.34
C LEU A 101 -3.44 -19.48 -17.13
N PHE A 102 -2.78 -19.42 -18.27
CA PHE A 102 -2.46 -20.62 -19.04
C PHE A 102 -1.47 -21.54 -18.30
N VAL A 103 -0.45 -21.00 -17.67
CA VAL A 103 0.57 -21.75 -16.92
C VAL A 103 -0.01 -22.37 -15.64
N TRP A 104 -0.77 -21.62 -14.89
CA TRP A 104 -1.35 -22.08 -13.60
C TRP A 104 -2.55 -23.01 -13.78
N ARG A 105 -3.13 -23.05 -14.98
CA ARG A 105 -4.25 -23.91 -15.35
C ARG A 105 -5.40 -23.92 -14.33
N PRO A 106 -5.97 -22.76 -13.95
CA PRO A 106 -7.23 -22.76 -13.21
C PRO A 106 -8.32 -23.40 -14.06
N TYR A 107 -9.46 -23.72 -13.44
CA TYR A 107 -10.62 -24.11 -14.25
C TYR A 107 -10.94 -23.01 -15.27
N VAL A 108 -11.36 -23.42 -16.48
CA VAL A 108 -11.60 -22.48 -17.59
C VAL A 108 -12.53 -21.34 -17.18
N VAL A 109 -13.59 -21.65 -16.42
CA VAL A 109 -14.55 -20.65 -15.92
C VAL A 109 -13.88 -19.64 -15.00
N GLU A 110 -13.00 -20.09 -14.09
CA GLU A 110 -12.26 -19.20 -13.17
C GLU A 110 -11.27 -18.31 -13.93
N GLY A 111 -10.56 -18.86 -14.91
CA GLY A 111 -9.64 -18.12 -15.75
C GLY A 111 -10.34 -17.04 -16.59
N VAL A 112 -11.46 -17.39 -17.23
CA VAL A 112 -12.26 -16.43 -18.00
C VAL A 112 -12.83 -15.36 -17.06
N PHE A 113 -13.38 -15.73 -15.92
CA PHE A 113 -13.90 -14.78 -14.94
C PHE A 113 -12.84 -13.78 -14.49
N LEU A 114 -11.64 -14.25 -14.11
CA LEU A 114 -10.53 -13.38 -13.70
C LEU A 114 -10.10 -12.44 -14.83
N TYR A 115 -10.01 -12.93 -16.06
CA TYR A 115 -9.65 -12.11 -17.21
C TYR A 115 -10.68 -11.01 -17.47
N VAL A 116 -11.96 -11.36 -17.42
CA VAL A 116 -13.06 -10.39 -17.56
C VAL A 116 -13.04 -9.37 -16.42
N VAL A 117 -12.87 -9.79 -15.17
CA VAL A 117 -12.79 -8.86 -14.02
C VAL A 117 -11.62 -7.88 -14.20
N ASN A 118 -10.44 -8.35 -14.62
CA ASN A 118 -9.29 -7.49 -14.89
C ASN A 118 -9.57 -6.50 -16.03
N SER A 119 -10.24 -6.95 -17.09
CA SER A 119 -10.63 -6.09 -18.22
C SER A 119 -11.60 -4.99 -17.78
N VAL A 120 -12.61 -5.35 -16.99
CA VAL A 120 -13.59 -4.41 -16.43
C VAL A 120 -12.92 -3.42 -15.49
N MET A 121 -12.04 -3.87 -14.60
CA MET A 121 -11.32 -2.99 -13.67
C MET A 121 -10.41 -2.02 -14.41
N GLY A 122 -9.73 -2.46 -15.46
CA GLY A 122 -8.95 -1.58 -16.32
C GLY A 122 -9.82 -0.53 -17.03
N ALA A 123 -10.97 -0.92 -17.59
CA ALA A 123 -11.91 0.01 -18.22
C ALA A 123 -12.49 1.02 -17.22
N LEU A 124 -12.65 0.63 -15.95
CA LEU A 124 -13.16 1.51 -14.89
C LEU A 124 -12.09 2.47 -14.31
N ALA A 125 -10.82 2.31 -14.64
CA ALA A 125 -9.73 3.12 -14.06
C ALA A 125 -9.95 4.64 -14.26
N ILE A 126 -10.21 5.07 -15.50
CA ILE A 126 -10.44 6.49 -15.81
C ILE A 126 -11.74 7.01 -15.18
N PRO A 127 -12.90 6.33 -15.31
CA PRO A 127 -14.14 6.75 -14.62
C PRO A 127 -13.99 6.84 -13.10
N LEU A 128 -13.30 5.91 -12.46
CA LEU A 128 -13.06 5.93 -11.02
C LEU A 128 -12.15 7.09 -10.62
N TRP A 129 -11.09 7.36 -11.39
CA TRP A 129 -10.21 8.50 -11.17
C TRP A 129 -10.98 9.82 -11.21
N GLN A 130 -11.86 10.00 -12.19
CA GLN A 130 -12.67 11.22 -12.33
C GLN A 130 -13.67 11.42 -11.18
N ARG A 131 -14.05 10.35 -10.48
CA ARG A 131 -14.94 10.42 -9.31
C ARG A 131 -14.23 10.73 -8.00
N LEU A 132 -12.90 10.63 -7.96
CA LEU A 132 -12.13 10.99 -6.78
C LEU A 132 -12.21 12.51 -6.55
N ALA A 133 -12.33 12.91 -5.30
CA ALA A 133 -12.26 14.31 -4.93
C ALA A 133 -10.86 14.89 -5.26
N PRO A 134 -10.76 16.20 -5.64
CA PRO A 134 -9.50 16.81 -6.06
C PRO A 134 -8.35 16.61 -5.04
N TYR A 135 -8.65 16.65 -3.74
CA TYR A 135 -7.62 16.43 -2.71
C TYR A 135 -7.08 14.99 -2.70
N GLN A 136 -7.89 14.00 -3.07
CA GLN A 136 -7.47 12.58 -3.16
C GLN A 136 -6.59 12.37 -4.38
N GLN A 137 -6.96 12.97 -5.53
CA GLN A 137 -6.14 12.96 -6.74
C GLN A 137 -4.78 13.63 -6.47
N ASN A 138 -4.78 14.80 -5.85
CA ASN A 138 -3.56 15.52 -5.50
C ASN A 138 -2.66 14.71 -4.55
N ARG A 139 -3.22 14.03 -3.55
CA ARG A 139 -2.43 13.13 -2.68
C ARG A 139 -1.74 12.01 -3.46
N LEU A 140 -2.45 11.36 -4.38
CA LEU A 140 -1.87 10.29 -5.19
C LEU A 140 -0.80 10.81 -6.14
N LEU A 141 -1.05 11.95 -6.81
CA LEU A 141 -0.09 12.57 -7.72
C LEU A 141 1.16 13.06 -6.96
N THR A 142 0.99 13.69 -5.82
CA THR A 142 2.10 14.18 -4.99
C THR A 142 2.91 13.05 -4.38
N PHE A 143 2.30 11.91 -4.08
CA PHE A 143 3.03 10.73 -3.63
C PHE A 143 3.98 10.20 -4.73
N LEU A 144 3.55 10.23 -5.99
CA LEU A 144 4.37 9.81 -7.12
C LEU A 144 5.41 10.87 -7.49
N ASN A 145 5.02 12.13 -7.46
CA ASN A 145 5.91 13.27 -7.77
C ASN A 145 5.61 14.45 -6.83
N PRO A 146 6.35 14.60 -5.73
CA PRO A 146 6.17 15.68 -4.77
C PRO A 146 6.39 17.09 -5.35
N GLU A 147 7.07 17.17 -6.49
CA GLU A 147 7.37 18.46 -7.17
C GLU A 147 6.16 19.08 -7.86
N ILE A 148 5.06 18.33 -8.02
CA ILE A 148 3.82 18.85 -8.62
C ILE A 148 3.19 19.92 -7.74
N ASP A 149 3.29 19.78 -6.40
CA ASP A 149 2.76 20.76 -5.44
C ASP A 149 3.78 21.02 -4.30
N PRO A 150 4.88 21.75 -4.58
CA PRO A 150 5.98 21.92 -3.62
C PRO A 150 5.60 22.77 -2.41
N ARG A 151 4.50 23.52 -2.46
CA ARG A 151 4.10 24.47 -1.40
C ARG A 151 2.99 23.96 -0.49
N ALA A 152 2.27 22.89 -0.89
CA ALA A 152 1.20 22.31 -0.10
C ALA A 152 1.46 20.82 0.16
N ALA A 153 0.82 19.91 -0.56
CA ALA A 153 0.91 18.49 -0.28
C ALA A 153 2.32 17.89 -0.43
N GLY A 154 3.14 18.42 -1.37
CA GLY A 154 4.52 17.98 -1.60
C GLY A 154 5.54 18.56 -0.64
N TYR A 155 5.24 19.69 0.02
CA TYR A 155 6.18 20.40 0.90
C TYR A 155 6.80 19.47 1.94
N HIS A 156 5.97 18.72 2.65
CA HIS A 156 6.43 17.83 3.72
C HIS A 156 7.31 16.69 3.21
N ALA A 157 7.00 16.13 2.05
CA ALA A 157 7.81 15.09 1.42
C ALA A 157 9.17 15.61 0.96
N ILE A 158 9.20 16.82 0.40
CA ILE A 158 10.43 17.48 -0.02
C ILE A 158 11.31 17.82 1.21
N GLN A 159 10.72 18.44 2.25
CA GLN A 159 11.46 18.75 3.48
C GLN A 159 11.97 17.50 4.20
N SER A 160 11.20 16.41 4.19
CA SER A 160 11.62 15.10 4.69
C SER A 160 12.85 14.57 3.94
N ARG A 161 12.87 14.66 2.61
CA ARG A 161 14.04 14.28 1.80
C ARG A 161 15.26 15.15 2.09
N VAL A 162 15.07 16.46 2.25
CA VAL A 162 16.14 17.40 2.60
C VAL A 162 16.69 17.06 3.99
N ALA A 163 15.83 16.79 4.98
CA ALA A 163 16.24 16.40 6.32
C ALA A 163 17.11 15.13 6.30
N ILE A 164 16.64 14.06 5.67
CA ILE A 164 17.37 12.78 5.53
C ILE A 164 18.68 13.01 4.78
N GLY A 165 18.67 13.79 3.70
CA GLY A 165 19.86 14.08 2.88
C GLY A 165 20.91 14.92 3.61
N SER A 166 20.48 15.82 4.49
CA SER A 166 21.41 16.66 5.29
C SER A 166 22.18 15.88 6.36
N GLY A 167 21.63 14.75 6.82
CA GLY A 167 22.28 13.92 7.85
C GLY A 167 23.52 13.14 7.38
N GLY A 168 23.71 12.95 6.08
CA GLY A 168 24.86 12.22 5.53
C GLY A 168 25.03 10.82 6.15
N TRP A 169 26.28 10.39 6.38
CA TRP A 169 26.58 9.06 6.94
C TRP A 169 26.36 8.96 8.44
N PHE A 170 26.72 9.98 9.21
CA PHE A 170 26.78 9.94 10.69
C PHE A 170 25.81 10.90 11.37
N GLY A 171 25.05 11.68 10.61
CA GLY A 171 24.12 12.67 11.13
C GLY A 171 24.76 14.00 11.52
N ASN A 172 23.90 14.98 11.81
CA ASN A 172 24.32 16.31 12.26
C ASN A 172 24.49 16.38 13.79
N GLY A 173 24.21 15.29 14.51
CA GLY A 173 24.21 15.23 15.97
C GLY A 173 22.81 15.35 16.58
N PHE A 174 22.67 14.86 17.81
CA PHE A 174 21.39 14.84 18.53
C PHE A 174 20.91 16.27 18.79
N ALA A 175 19.69 16.57 18.34
CA ALA A 175 19.03 17.86 18.44
C ALA A 175 19.70 19.04 17.67
N ASP A 176 20.72 18.80 16.86
CA ASP A 176 21.45 19.84 16.12
C ASP A 176 21.03 19.98 14.64
N GLY A 177 20.07 19.17 14.19
CA GLY A 177 19.55 19.21 12.84
C GLY A 177 18.86 20.56 12.49
N PRO A 178 19.24 21.22 11.38
CA PRO A 178 18.69 22.51 10.99
C PRO A 178 17.18 22.44 10.69
N GLN A 179 16.68 21.34 10.15
CA GLN A 179 15.25 21.17 9.82
C GLN A 179 14.40 21.05 11.09
N LYS A 180 14.93 20.39 12.13
CA LYS A 180 14.29 20.30 13.44
C LYS A 180 14.29 21.65 14.16
N ARG A 181 15.43 22.35 14.19
CA ARG A 181 15.57 23.67 14.88
C ARG A 181 14.63 24.71 14.28
N LEU A 182 14.48 24.73 12.98
CA LEU A 182 13.65 25.72 12.28
C LEU A 182 12.18 25.30 12.15
N ALA A 183 11.81 24.13 12.71
CA ALA A 183 10.44 23.58 12.68
C ALA A 183 9.79 23.55 11.28
N PHE A 184 10.59 23.30 10.23
CA PHE A 184 10.10 23.20 8.85
C PHE A 184 9.20 21.99 8.63
N LEU A 185 9.30 20.94 9.48
CA LEU A 185 8.45 19.75 9.42
C LEU A 185 7.37 19.85 10.50
N PRO A 186 6.11 20.09 10.17
CA PRO A 186 5.01 19.91 11.11
C PRO A 186 4.90 18.42 11.47
N ALA A 187 4.40 18.10 12.66
CA ALA A 187 4.25 16.74 13.17
C ALA A 187 5.57 15.91 13.16
N GLN A 188 6.70 16.55 13.49
CA GLN A 188 8.04 15.93 13.58
C GLN A 188 8.07 14.69 14.49
N HIS A 189 7.25 14.68 15.55
CA HIS A 189 7.22 13.60 16.56
C HIS A 189 6.30 12.44 16.19
N THR A 190 5.58 12.51 15.08
CA THR A 190 4.63 11.49 14.63
C THR A 190 4.93 11.01 13.23
N ASP A 191 4.50 11.77 12.22
CA ASP A 191 4.50 11.31 10.83
C ASP A 191 5.90 11.34 10.18
N PHE A 192 6.77 12.26 10.66
CA PHE A 192 8.11 12.48 10.09
C PHE A 192 9.25 12.15 11.07
N ILE A 193 9.01 11.33 12.08
CA ILE A 193 10.03 10.95 13.06
C ILE A 193 11.25 10.31 12.39
N PHE A 194 11.03 9.52 11.35
CA PHE A 194 12.09 8.85 10.61
C PHE A 194 13.02 9.83 9.87
N SER A 195 12.48 10.97 9.44
CA SER A 195 13.26 12.05 8.83
C SER A 195 14.18 12.73 9.86
N VAL A 196 13.68 12.86 11.09
CA VAL A 196 14.48 13.37 12.21
C VAL A 196 15.60 12.40 12.56
N VAL A 197 15.32 11.09 12.61
CA VAL A 197 16.36 10.06 12.82
C VAL A 197 17.42 10.14 11.72
N GLY A 198 17.02 10.30 10.46
CA GLY A 198 17.94 10.45 9.33
C GLY A 198 18.80 11.71 9.42
N GLU A 199 18.23 12.83 9.86
CA GLU A 199 18.95 14.10 10.05
C GLU A 199 19.94 14.04 11.22
N GLU A 200 19.52 13.51 12.38
CA GLU A 200 20.32 13.49 13.61
C GLU A 200 21.39 12.40 13.64
N LEU A 201 21.04 11.17 13.19
CA LEU A 201 21.90 9.98 13.28
C LEU A 201 22.45 9.52 11.93
N GLY A 202 22.05 10.15 10.84
CA GLY A 202 22.51 9.86 9.50
C GLY A 202 22.10 8.48 8.99
N PHE A 203 22.76 8.03 7.92
CA PHE A 203 22.48 6.74 7.29
C PHE A 203 22.69 5.55 8.26
N VAL A 204 23.70 5.60 9.09
CA VAL A 204 23.98 4.54 10.08
C VAL A 204 22.85 4.44 11.09
N GLY A 205 22.34 5.57 11.60
CA GLY A 205 21.21 5.58 12.53
C GLY A 205 19.91 5.05 11.90
N VAL A 206 19.66 5.41 10.63
CA VAL A 206 18.53 4.89 9.85
C VAL A 206 18.63 3.38 9.70
N LEU A 207 19.81 2.86 9.36
CA LEU A 207 20.04 1.42 9.18
C LEU A 207 19.83 0.66 10.49
N LEU A 208 20.33 1.18 11.60
CA LEU A 208 20.09 0.60 12.93
C LEU A 208 18.60 0.60 13.28
N ALA A 209 17.87 1.70 13.01
CA ALA A 209 16.44 1.78 13.28
C ALA A 209 15.59 0.84 12.41
N LEU A 210 16.10 0.41 11.24
CA LEU A 210 15.42 -0.58 10.37
C LEU A 210 15.67 -2.03 10.77
N VAL A 211 16.80 -2.31 11.47
CA VAL A 211 17.19 -3.66 11.90
C VAL A 211 16.58 -4.01 13.26
N LEU A 212 16.30 -3.03 14.13
CA LEU A 212 15.63 -3.18 15.41
C LEU A 212 14.12 -3.39 15.28
#